data_5a30601f242d164e2cd7a69d4d8fea3b
#
_entry.id   5a30601f242d164e2cd7a69d4d8fea3b
#
_cell.length_a   1.000
_cell.length_b   1.000
_cell.length_c   1.000
_cell.angle_alpha   90.00
_cell.angle_beta   90.00
_cell.angle_gamma   90.00
#
_symmetry.space_group_name_H-M   'P 1'
#
loop_
_entity.id
_entity.type
_entity.pdbx_description
1 polymer ?
#
loop_
_entity_poly.entity_id
_entity_poly.type
_entity_poly.pdbx_seq_one_letter_code
_entity_poly.pdbx_strand_id
1 'polypeptide(L)'
;ILFFVLIPLVLTFTLWLPHTATPGTGASTGTWFHWVKVYSALIGCVGFMLIRYNKEWSSNKYALLFPPIILSVNILEACIRDFQVYGLHATGQVIDGVVMMSGPWNIMNGIAGILNILAISGWMGIFISKDENQDMLWPDMLWYWIIAYDIWNFAYVYNCVSDHAFYAGAALLVSCTIPAFFIRKGAWLQHRAHTLALWMMFTMSVPAFVNSPRWGVPASHNPQALFAVSFVALLANIMVITYHIWKIFKFKRNPLKKEVNIDEPAYMDVAREKNCFD
;
A
#
# COMPACT_ATOMS: atom_id res chain seq x y z
N ILE A 1 12.44 14.98 -6.14
CA ILE A 1 13.29 13.83 -6.50
C ILE A 1 14.50 13.76 -5.57
N LEU A 2 15.29 14.83 -5.42
CA LEU A 2 16.49 14.81 -4.57
C LEU A 2 16.23 14.26 -3.17
N PHE A 3 15.15 14.66 -2.51
CA PHE A 3 14.77 14.17 -1.19
C PHE A 3 14.59 12.65 -1.15
N PHE A 4 13.89 12.05 -2.12
CA PHE A 4 13.59 10.62 -2.15
C PHE A 4 14.67 9.76 -2.85
N VAL A 5 15.77 10.35 -3.30
CA VAL A 5 16.91 9.65 -3.89
C VAL A 5 18.18 9.85 -3.05
N LEU A 6 18.61 11.10 -2.85
CA LEU A 6 19.88 11.37 -2.15
C LEU A 6 19.80 11.05 -0.67
N ILE A 7 18.71 11.46 0.01
CA ILE A 7 18.61 11.21 1.46
C ILE A 7 18.58 9.71 1.76
N PRO A 8 17.73 8.86 1.11
CA PRO A 8 17.78 7.42 1.34
C PRO A 8 19.13 6.79 1.01
N LEU A 9 19.81 7.25 -0.04
CA LEU A 9 21.14 6.76 -0.39
C LEU A 9 22.15 7.04 0.73
N VAL A 10 22.21 8.28 1.23
CA VAL A 10 23.07 8.64 2.35
C VAL A 10 22.68 7.82 3.59
N LEU A 11 21.40 7.79 3.96
CA LEU A 11 20.92 7.05 5.13
C LEU A 11 21.23 5.55 5.05
N THR A 12 21.18 4.97 3.86
CA THR A 12 21.51 3.55 3.66
C THR A 12 22.91 3.23 4.15
N PHE A 13 23.90 3.99 3.73
CA PHE A 13 25.29 3.70 4.07
C PHE A 13 25.73 4.24 5.43
N THR A 14 25.14 5.33 5.88
CA THR A 14 25.56 5.98 7.14
C THR A 14 24.76 5.52 8.36
N LEU A 15 23.52 5.06 8.18
CA LEU A 15 22.62 4.77 9.29
C LEU A 15 21.96 3.40 9.19
N TRP A 16 21.30 3.07 8.07
CA TRP A 16 20.45 1.87 7.98
C TRP A 16 21.27 0.58 7.97
N LEU A 17 22.31 0.48 7.15
CA LEU A 17 23.19 -0.70 7.16
C LEU A 17 23.88 -0.91 8.51
N PRO A 18 24.48 0.09 9.17
CA PRO A 18 25.02 -0.08 10.51
C PRO A 18 23.99 -0.52 11.55
N HIS A 19 22.78 0.06 11.55
CA HIS A 19 21.73 -0.30 12.50
C HIS A 19 21.23 -1.75 12.32
N THR A 20 21.02 -2.16 11.08
CA THR A 20 20.50 -3.52 10.79
C THR A 20 21.58 -4.60 10.99
N ALA A 21 22.86 -4.23 10.94
CA ALA A 21 23.95 -5.14 11.22
C ALA A 21 24.20 -5.37 12.73
N THR A 22 23.59 -4.54 13.61
CA THR A 22 23.80 -4.62 15.05
C THR A 22 22.61 -5.32 15.71
N PRO A 23 22.75 -6.54 16.27
CA PRO A 23 21.68 -7.24 16.95
C PRO A 23 21.14 -6.43 18.14
N GLY A 24 19.80 -6.44 18.32
CA GLY A 24 19.16 -5.82 19.48
C GLY A 24 18.91 -4.32 19.40
N THR A 25 19.06 -3.69 18.23
CA THR A 25 18.74 -2.25 18.04
C THR A 25 17.24 -1.94 18.05
N GLY A 26 16.39 -2.92 18.34
CA GLY A 26 14.93 -2.78 18.52
C GLY A 26 14.16 -2.80 17.21
N ALA A 27 12.87 -3.10 17.28
CA ALA A 27 11.92 -3.22 16.18
C ALA A 27 12.32 -4.14 15.01
N SER A 28 11.37 -4.59 14.24
CA SER A 28 11.52 -5.53 13.12
C SER A 28 12.24 -4.98 11.89
N THR A 29 12.81 -3.78 11.96
CA THR A 29 13.37 -3.04 10.80
C THR A 29 14.61 -3.69 10.16
N GLY A 30 15.25 -4.66 10.82
CA GLY A 30 16.39 -5.42 10.29
C GLY A 30 16.03 -6.53 9.31
N THR A 31 14.76 -6.86 9.14
CA THR A 31 14.31 -7.97 8.29
C THR A 31 14.38 -7.63 6.79
N TRP A 32 14.51 -8.65 5.95
CA TRP A 32 14.47 -8.51 4.50
C TRP A 32 13.24 -7.73 4.02
N PHE A 33 12.11 -7.92 4.71
CA PHE A 33 10.85 -7.29 4.37
C PHE A 33 10.93 -5.75 4.45
N HIS A 34 11.56 -5.22 5.50
CA HIS A 34 11.72 -3.76 5.65
C HIS A 34 12.62 -3.16 4.57
N TRP A 35 13.68 -3.86 4.20
CA TRP A 35 14.56 -3.46 3.10
C TRP A 35 13.82 -3.43 1.76
N VAL A 36 13.10 -4.48 1.43
CA VAL A 36 12.29 -4.52 0.20
C VAL A 36 11.22 -3.45 0.23
N LYS A 37 10.54 -3.27 1.38
CA LYS A 37 9.45 -2.29 1.51
C LYS A 37 9.92 -0.85 1.41
N VAL A 38 11.05 -0.46 1.99
CA VAL A 38 11.58 0.91 1.87
C VAL A 38 11.95 1.23 0.44
N TYR A 39 12.63 0.33 -0.25
CA TYR A 39 13.04 0.59 -1.63
C TYR A 39 11.89 0.51 -2.63
N SER A 40 10.96 -0.42 -2.50
CA SER A 40 9.77 -0.45 -3.37
C SER A 40 8.90 0.81 -3.19
N ALA A 41 8.75 1.30 -1.95
CA ALA A 41 8.06 2.57 -1.69
C ALA A 41 8.78 3.78 -2.29
N LEU A 42 10.11 3.85 -2.17
CA LEU A 42 10.94 4.92 -2.75
C LEU A 42 10.91 4.89 -4.29
N ILE A 43 11.04 3.71 -4.90
CA ILE A 43 10.93 3.51 -6.34
C ILE A 43 9.54 3.95 -6.83
N GLY A 44 8.48 3.56 -6.11
CA GLY A 44 7.12 4.02 -6.41
C GLY A 44 7.00 5.54 -6.37
N CYS A 45 7.47 6.16 -5.29
CA CYS A 45 7.41 7.60 -5.09
C CYS A 45 8.19 8.38 -6.17
N VAL A 46 9.43 7.97 -6.45
CA VAL A 46 10.27 8.59 -7.50
C VAL A 46 9.66 8.39 -8.89
N GLY A 47 9.18 7.17 -9.20
CA GLY A 47 8.53 6.88 -10.47
C GLY A 47 7.28 7.73 -10.70
N PHE A 48 6.45 7.94 -9.67
CA PHE A 48 5.26 8.81 -9.76
C PHE A 48 5.66 10.27 -9.97
N MET A 49 6.72 10.75 -9.33
CA MET A 49 7.24 12.10 -9.57
C MET A 49 7.79 12.27 -10.99
N LEU A 50 8.48 11.27 -11.53
CA LEU A 50 8.94 11.29 -12.91
C LEU A 50 7.76 11.34 -13.90
N ILE A 51 6.73 10.52 -13.69
CA ILE A 51 5.52 10.54 -14.51
C ILE A 51 4.80 11.89 -14.42
N ARG A 52 4.71 12.50 -13.24
CA ARG A 52 4.01 13.78 -13.02
C ARG A 52 4.70 14.96 -13.69
N TYR A 53 6.02 15.05 -13.60
CA TYR A 53 6.78 16.23 -13.99
C TYR A 53 7.53 16.10 -15.32
N ASN A 54 7.48 14.94 -15.97
CA ASN A 54 8.05 14.73 -17.30
C ASN A 54 6.95 14.52 -18.33
N LYS A 55 6.82 15.47 -19.28
CA LYS A 55 5.75 15.46 -20.30
C LYS A 55 5.79 14.24 -21.21
N GLU A 56 6.97 13.70 -21.52
CA GLU A 56 7.09 12.50 -22.34
C GLU A 56 6.54 11.27 -21.59
N TRP A 57 6.83 11.16 -20.30
CA TRP A 57 6.36 10.05 -19.48
C TRP A 57 4.86 10.16 -19.17
N SER A 58 4.36 11.37 -18.89
CA SER A 58 2.93 11.59 -18.64
C SER A 58 2.04 11.28 -19.83
N SER A 59 2.59 11.41 -21.05
CA SER A 59 1.90 11.09 -22.31
C SER A 59 2.09 9.64 -22.75
N ASN A 60 3.05 8.93 -22.18
CA ASN A 60 3.36 7.57 -22.58
C ASN A 60 2.51 6.55 -21.81
N LYS A 61 1.58 5.91 -22.51
CA LYS A 61 0.69 4.90 -21.94
C LYS A 61 1.43 3.72 -21.26
N TYR A 62 2.64 3.39 -21.68
CA TYR A 62 3.44 2.33 -21.07
C TYR A 62 4.08 2.80 -19.76
N ALA A 63 4.48 4.06 -19.68
CA ALA A 63 4.94 4.65 -18.40
C ALA A 63 3.79 4.70 -17.38
N LEU A 64 2.56 4.95 -17.83
CA LEU A 64 1.36 4.95 -16.98
C LEU A 64 0.93 3.55 -16.49
N LEU A 65 1.55 2.47 -16.96
CA LEU A 65 1.40 1.13 -16.37
C LEU A 65 2.25 0.94 -15.09
N PHE A 66 3.25 1.78 -14.88
CA PHE A 66 4.13 1.66 -13.70
C PHE A 66 3.37 1.78 -12.36
N PRO A 67 2.44 2.75 -12.15
CA PRO A 67 1.69 2.85 -10.90
C PRO A 67 0.92 1.58 -10.49
N PRO A 68 0.10 0.96 -11.34
CA PRO A 68 -0.59 -0.27 -10.97
C PRO A 68 0.36 -1.46 -10.79
N ILE A 69 1.46 -1.53 -11.53
CA ILE A 69 2.47 -2.59 -11.36
C ILE A 69 3.13 -2.48 -9.99
N ILE A 70 3.65 -1.31 -9.63
CA ILE A 70 4.32 -1.14 -8.34
C ILE A 70 3.36 -1.32 -7.15
N LEU A 71 2.09 -0.93 -7.30
CA LEU A 71 1.06 -1.21 -6.30
C LEU A 71 0.85 -2.72 -6.14
N SER A 72 0.70 -3.45 -7.25
CA SER A 72 0.53 -4.91 -7.23
C SER A 72 1.73 -5.62 -6.59
N VAL A 73 2.95 -5.18 -6.88
CA VAL A 73 4.18 -5.69 -6.24
C VAL A 73 4.16 -5.43 -4.74
N ASN A 74 3.79 -4.23 -4.30
CA ASN A 74 3.71 -3.88 -2.88
C ASN A 74 2.66 -4.71 -2.11
N ILE A 75 1.54 -5.03 -2.76
CA ILE A 75 0.52 -5.94 -2.19
C ILE A 75 1.08 -7.35 -2.13
N LEU A 76 1.71 -7.84 -3.19
CA LEU A 76 2.27 -9.18 -3.26
C LEU A 76 3.35 -9.43 -2.21
N GLU A 77 4.24 -8.45 -1.96
CA GLU A 77 5.24 -8.51 -0.87
C GLU A 77 4.58 -8.80 0.48
N ALA A 78 3.46 -8.14 0.77
CA ALA A 78 2.71 -8.31 2.01
C ALA A 78 2.01 -9.68 2.08
N CYS A 79 1.45 -10.16 0.96
CA CYS A 79 0.87 -11.51 0.88
C CYS A 79 1.93 -12.58 1.14
N ILE A 80 3.11 -12.45 0.54
CA ILE A 80 4.25 -13.36 0.76
C ILE A 80 4.63 -13.37 2.25
N ARG A 81 4.65 -12.19 2.90
CA ARG A 81 4.96 -12.10 4.32
C ARG A 81 3.91 -12.78 5.19
N ASP A 82 2.61 -12.65 4.89
CA ASP A 82 1.55 -13.38 5.59
C ASP A 82 1.76 -14.91 5.48
N PHE A 83 1.97 -15.43 4.28
CA PHE A 83 2.22 -16.86 4.08
C PHE A 83 3.54 -17.33 4.73
N GLN A 84 4.56 -16.47 4.73
CA GLN A 84 5.83 -16.75 5.41
C GLN A 84 5.63 -16.87 6.93
N VAL A 85 4.91 -15.93 7.55
CA VAL A 85 4.63 -15.98 9.00
C VAL A 85 3.87 -17.25 9.35
N TYR A 86 2.87 -17.63 8.56
CA TYR A 86 2.12 -18.87 8.76
C TYR A 86 3.00 -20.13 8.64
N GLY A 87 3.87 -20.19 7.64
CA GLY A 87 4.64 -21.40 7.33
C GLY A 87 5.92 -21.57 8.11
N LEU A 88 6.53 -20.48 8.61
CA LEU A 88 7.88 -20.52 9.20
C LEU A 88 7.93 -20.19 10.69
N HIS A 89 6.89 -19.59 11.26
CA HIS A 89 6.93 -19.11 12.64
C HIS A 89 5.87 -19.78 13.52
N ALA A 90 6.27 -20.14 14.73
CA ALA A 90 5.33 -20.61 15.77
C ALA A 90 4.62 -19.40 16.41
N THR A 91 3.35 -19.58 16.76
CA THR A 91 2.58 -18.57 17.51
C THR A 91 3.24 -18.25 18.84
N GLY A 92 3.46 -16.96 19.11
CA GLY A 92 4.15 -16.46 20.29
C GLY A 92 5.68 -16.43 20.18
N GLN A 93 6.25 -16.90 19.09
CA GLN A 93 7.70 -16.80 18.83
C GLN A 93 8.11 -15.32 18.68
N VAL A 94 9.21 -14.93 19.30
CA VAL A 94 9.78 -13.58 19.15
C VAL A 94 10.86 -13.61 18.08
N ILE A 95 10.67 -12.84 17.02
CA ILE A 95 11.63 -12.66 15.93
C ILE A 95 11.96 -11.17 15.81
N ASP A 96 13.23 -10.83 15.91
CA ASP A 96 13.72 -9.44 15.85
C ASP A 96 12.97 -8.47 16.79
N GLY A 97 12.60 -8.96 17.99
CA GLY A 97 11.88 -8.20 19.00
C GLY A 97 10.35 -8.12 18.81
N VAL A 98 9.81 -8.74 17.75
CA VAL A 98 8.37 -8.76 17.45
C VAL A 98 7.79 -10.14 17.76
N VAL A 99 6.65 -10.15 18.45
CA VAL A 99 5.91 -11.39 18.70
C VAL A 99 5.19 -11.82 17.43
N MET A 100 5.56 -12.99 16.91
CA MET A 100 4.90 -13.58 15.73
C MET A 100 3.64 -14.31 16.16
N MET A 101 2.54 -13.98 15.53
CA MET A 101 1.25 -14.62 15.76
C MET A 101 0.83 -15.38 14.49
N SER A 102 1.34 -16.61 14.35
CA SER A 102 0.98 -17.49 13.23
C SER A 102 -0.40 -18.12 13.44
N GLY A 103 -1.23 -18.12 12.39
CA GLY A 103 -2.56 -18.71 12.46
C GLY A 103 -3.34 -18.59 11.14
N PRO A 104 -4.60 -19.10 11.10
CA PRO A 104 -5.42 -19.09 9.88
C PRO A 104 -5.70 -17.68 9.34
N TRP A 105 -5.61 -16.65 10.19
CA TRP A 105 -5.74 -15.24 9.80
C TRP A 105 -4.70 -14.83 8.74
N ASN A 106 -3.47 -15.34 8.82
CA ASN A 106 -2.44 -15.06 7.80
C ASN A 106 -2.85 -15.61 6.42
N ILE A 107 -3.39 -16.83 6.37
CA ILE A 107 -3.88 -17.41 5.11
C ILE A 107 -5.04 -16.59 4.55
N MET A 108 -6.03 -16.26 5.39
CA MET A 108 -7.17 -15.44 4.98
C MET A 108 -6.73 -14.08 4.43
N ASN A 109 -5.79 -13.44 5.12
CA ASN A 109 -5.30 -12.13 4.72
C ASN A 109 -4.42 -12.18 3.47
N GLY A 110 -3.56 -13.19 3.33
CA GLY A 110 -2.79 -13.43 2.11
C GLY A 110 -3.70 -13.63 0.88
N ILE A 111 -4.78 -14.42 1.01
CA ILE A 111 -5.80 -14.60 -0.04
C ILE A 111 -6.51 -13.26 -0.33
N ALA A 112 -6.91 -12.51 0.70
CA ALA A 112 -7.56 -11.21 0.54
C ALA A 112 -6.69 -10.24 -0.29
N GLY A 113 -5.39 -10.21 -0.04
CA GLY A 113 -4.46 -9.40 -0.83
C GLY A 113 -4.34 -9.84 -2.30
N ILE A 114 -4.35 -11.14 -2.57
CA ILE A 114 -4.38 -11.66 -3.95
C ILE A 114 -5.67 -11.21 -4.65
N LEU A 115 -6.83 -11.32 -3.99
CA LEU A 115 -8.11 -10.85 -4.54
C LEU A 115 -8.11 -9.34 -4.78
N ASN A 116 -7.46 -8.58 -3.91
CA ASN A 116 -7.27 -7.14 -4.06
C ASN A 116 -6.48 -6.79 -5.33
N ILE A 117 -5.37 -7.50 -5.61
CA ILE A 117 -4.60 -7.36 -6.86
C ILE A 117 -5.46 -7.68 -8.08
N LEU A 118 -6.20 -8.78 -8.05
CA LEU A 118 -7.04 -9.21 -9.17
C LEU A 118 -8.19 -8.26 -9.45
N ALA A 119 -8.62 -7.47 -8.46
CA ALA A 119 -9.65 -6.45 -8.60
C ALA A 119 -9.11 -5.08 -9.07
N ILE A 120 -7.80 -4.93 -9.32
CA ILE A 120 -7.25 -3.71 -9.89
C ILE A 120 -7.67 -3.58 -11.36
N SER A 121 -8.23 -2.43 -11.71
CA SER A 121 -8.70 -2.13 -13.08
C SER A 121 -8.34 -0.71 -13.51
N GLY A 122 -8.58 -0.39 -14.79
CA GLY A 122 -8.25 0.91 -15.34
C GLY A 122 -6.74 1.19 -15.40
N TRP A 123 -5.94 0.16 -15.67
CA TRP A 123 -4.47 0.22 -15.69
C TRP A 123 -3.93 1.26 -16.68
N MET A 124 -4.69 1.56 -17.73
CA MET A 124 -4.33 2.53 -18.76
C MET A 124 -5.15 3.83 -18.67
N GLY A 125 -6.00 3.95 -17.65
CA GLY A 125 -6.86 5.11 -17.44
C GLY A 125 -6.26 6.18 -16.53
N ILE A 126 -5.05 5.95 -15.98
CA ILE A 126 -4.34 6.93 -15.16
C ILE A 126 -3.94 8.11 -16.04
N PHE A 127 -4.07 9.33 -15.50
CA PHE A 127 -3.64 10.55 -16.18
C PHE A 127 -3.09 11.56 -15.16
N ILE A 128 -2.39 12.58 -15.68
CA ILE A 128 -1.88 13.67 -14.87
C ILE A 128 -2.81 14.87 -15.05
N SER A 129 -3.23 15.48 -13.94
CA SER A 129 -4.06 16.67 -13.96
C SER A 129 -3.32 17.83 -14.63
N LYS A 130 -4.08 18.69 -15.33
CA LYS A 130 -3.51 19.84 -16.06
C LYS A 130 -3.38 21.10 -15.19
N ASP A 131 -3.81 21.01 -13.93
CA ASP A 131 -3.64 22.08 -12.94
C ASP A 131 -2.19 22.22 -12.46
N GLU A 132 -1.90 23.24 -11.67
CA GLU A 132 -0.55 23.53 -11.15
C GLU A 132 0.04 22.38 -10.33
N ASN A 133 -0.81 21.55 -9.70
CA ASN A 133 -0.37 20.46 -8.85
C ASN A 133 0.14 19.26 -9.66
N GLN A 134 -0.29 19.07 -10.90
CA GLN A 134 0.07 17.94 -11.76
C GLN A 134 -0.13 16.61 -11.03
N ASP A 135 -1.31 16.40 -10.42
CA ASP A 135 -1.60 15.20 -9.67
C ASP A 135 -1.81 13.98 -10.57
N MET A 136 -1.30 12.84 -10.12
CA MET A 136 -1.55 11.57 -10.77
C MET A 136 -2.91 11.03 -10.31
N LEU A 137 -3.87 11.02 -11.22
CA LEU A 137 -5.26 10.66 -10.95
C LEU A 137 -5.60 9.31 -11.59
N TRP A 138 -6.26 8.46 -10.80
CA TRP A 138 -6.72 7.14 -11.22
C TRP A 138 -8.24 7.01 -11.05
N PRO A 139 -9.04 7.29 -12.09
CA PRO A 139 -10.51 7.29 -12.01
C PRO A 139 -11.13 5.95 -11.62
N ASP A 140 -10.54 4.84 -12.09
CA ASP A 140 -11.10 3.49 -11.89
C ASP A 140 -10.76 2.90 -10.51
N MET A 141 -9.92 3.57 -9.71
CA MET A 141 -9.63 3.19 -8.32
C MET A 141 -10.66 3.79 -7.37
N LEU A 142 -11.77 3.11 -7.19
CA LEU A 142 -12.93 3.63 -6.46
C LEU A 142 -12.84 3.40 -4.95
N TRP A 143 -13.64 4.15 -4.21
CA TRP A 143 -13.67 4.16 -2.76
C TRP A 143 -13.83 2.78 -2.12
N TYR A 144 -14.64 1.88 -2.67
CA TYR A 144 -14.86 0.55 -2.11
C TYR A 144 -13.62 -0.36 -2.25
N TRP A 145 -12.87 -0.23 -3.35
CA TRP A 145 -11.59 -0.91 -3.50
C TRP A 145 -10.57 -0.38 -2.48
N ILE A 146 -10.51 0.95 -2.31
CA ILE A 146 -9.61 1.61 -1.34
C ILE A 146 -9.92 1.15 0.09
N ILE A 147 -11.20 1.11 0.48
CA ILE A 147 -11.61 0.64 1.81
C ILE A 147 -11.25 -0.85 2.01
N ALA A 148 -11.49 -1.70 1.01
CA ALA A 148 -11.11 -3.12 1.09
C ALA A 148 -9.59 -3.29 1.20
N TYR A 149 -8.81 -2.48 0.49
CA TYR A 149 -7.36 -2.41 0.62
C TYR A 149 -6.94 -1.94 2.02
N ASP A 150 -7.55 -0.90 2.57
CA ASP A 150 -7.20 -0.36 3.88
C ASP A 150 -7.44 -1.40 4.98
N ILE A 151 -8.59 -2.09 4.95
CA ILE A 151 -8.90 -3.17 5.90
C ILE A 151 -7.90 -4.32 5.75
N TRP A 152 -7.59 -4.74 4.53
CA TRP A 152 -6.60 -5.76 4.25
C TRP A 152 -5.20 -5.36 4.73
N ASN A 153 -4.78 -4.14 4.45
CA ASN A 153 -3.43 -3.67 4.82
C ASN A 153 -3.29 -3.49 6.33
N PHE A 154 -4.35 -3.04 7.01
CA PHE A 154 -4.39 -3.01 8.48
C PHE A 154 -4.22 -4.42 9.05
N ALA A 155 -5.00 -5.40 8.55
CA ALA A 155 -4.90 -6.79 8.98
C ALA A 155 -3.49 -7.34 8.77
N TYR A 156 -2.89 -7.08 7.61
CA TYR A 156 -1.53 -7.47 7.29
C TYR A 156 -0.52 -6.94 8.31
N VAL A 157 -0.55 -5.63 8.61
CA VAL A 157 0.40 -5.03 9.56
C VAL A 157 0.18 -5.58 10.96
N TYR A 158 -1.07 -5.75 11.37
CA TYR A 158 -1.43 -6.33 12.66
C TYR A 158 -0.98 -7.79 12.82
N ASN A 159 -1.07 -8.59 11.74
CA ASN A 159 -0.66 -10.00 11.74
C ASN A 159 0.86 -10.19 11.70
N CYS A 160 1.58 -9.41 10.90
CA CYS A 160 2.95 -9.71 10.48
C CYS A 160 4.00 -8.71 10.96
N VAL A 161 3.59 -7.51 11.39
CA VAL A 161 4.47 -6.42 11.81
C VAL A 161 3.78 -5.67 12.94
N SER A 162 3.40 -6.40 13.98
CA SER A 162 2.46 -5.94 15.01
C SER A 162 2.92 -4.71 15.80
N ASP A 163 4.23 -4.51 15.97
CA ASP A 163 4.82 -3.33 16.57
C ASP A 163 4.57 -2.03 15.76
N HIS A 164 4.25 -2.15 14.49
CA HIS A 164 3.87 -1.05 13.60
C HIS A 164 2.36 -0.89 13.39
N ALA A 165 1.50 -1.74 14.02
CA ALA A 165 0.07 -1.82 13.71
C ALA A 165 -0.66 -0.47 13.80
N PHE A 166 -0.40 0.32 14.82
CA PHE A 166 -1.03 1.63 14.98
C PHE A 166 -0.56 2.63 13.92
N TYR A 167 0.76 2.76 13.75
CA TYR A 167 1.31 3.77 12.84
C TYR A 167 1.19 3.38 11.37
N ALA A 168 1.72 2.20 10.99
CA ALA A 168 1.69 1.77 9.59
C ALA A 168 0.34 1.19 9.17
N GLY A 169 -0.39 0.58 10.11
CA GLY A 169 -1.70 -0.01 9.85
C GLY A 169 -2.85 1.00 9.92
N ALA A 170 -2.88 1.90 10.89
CA ALA A 170 -4.00 2.82 11.07
C ALA A 170 -3.65 4.25 10.61
N ALA A 171 -2.70 4.90 11.29
CA ALA A 171 -2.41 6.31 11.05
C ALA A 171 -1.98 6.59 9.60
N LEU A 172 -1.14 5.72 9.04
CA LEU A 172 -0.64 5.87 7.68
C LEU A 172 -1.75 5.69 6.63
N LEU A 173 -2.66 4.72 6.81
CA LEU A 173 -3.79 4.52 5.90
C LEU A 173 -4.76 5.70 5.95
N VAL A 174 -5.13 6.14 7.15
CA VAL A 174 -6.00 7.31 7.34
C VAL A 174 -5.38 8.56 6.70
N SER A 175 -4.05 8.76 6.84
CA SER A 175 -3.35 9.92 6.28
C SER A 175 -3.33 9.98 4.75
N CYS A 176 -3.50 8.87 4.05
CA CYS A 176 -3.61 8.87 2.58
C CYS A 176 -5.05 8.77 2.09
N THR A 177 -5.93 8.09 2.82
CA THR A 177 -7.31 7.83 2.37
C THR A 177 -8.22 9.04 2.61
N ILE A 178 -8.12 9.72 3.76
CA ILE A 178 -8.91 10.94 4.02
C ILE A 178 -8.65 12.02 2.96
N PRO A 179 -7.41 12.41 2.65
CA PRO A 179 -7.17 13.39 1.58
C PRO A 179 -7.67 12.94 0.21
N ALA A 180 -7.58 11.64 -0.10
CA ALA A 180 -8.07 11.11 -1.37
C ALA A 180 -9.60 11.16 -1.51
N PHE A 181 -10.33 11.09 -0.40
CA PHE A 181 -11.79 11.15 -0.42
C PHE A 181 -12.34 12.57 -0.37
N PHE A 182 -11.70 13.46 0.39
CA PHE A 182 -12.26 14.76 0.73
C PHE A 182 -11.51 15.95 0.13
N ILE A 183 -10.24 15.77 -0.30
CA ILE A 183 -9.42 16.88 -0.82
C ILE A 183 -9.14 16.67 -2.32
N ARG A 184 -8.58 15.50 -2.71
CA ARG A 184 -8.18 15.23 -4.09
C ARG A 184 -8.60 13.82 -4.53
N LYS A 185 -9.81 13.71 -5.05
CA LYS A 185 -10.35 12.44 -5.55
C LYS A 185 -9.46 11.88 -6.67
N GLY A 186 -9.28 10.56 -6.65
CA GLY A 186 -8.43 9.86 -7.63
C GLY A 186 -6.93 9.86 -7.32
N ALA A 187 -6.43 10.67 -6.36
CA ALA A 187 -5.01 10.76 -6.02
C ALA A 187 -4.56 9.79 -4.90
N TRP A 188 -5.39 8.82 -4.52
CA TRP A 188 -5.10 7.93 -3.39
C TRP A 188 -3.74 7.24 -3.52
N LEU A 189 -3.41 6.67 -4.67
CA LEU A 189 -2.15 5.95 -4.85
C LEU A 189 -0.92 6.88 -4.72
N GLN A 190 -1.04 8.11 -5.23
CA GLN A 190 -0.02 9.14 -5.05
C GLN A 190 0.19 9.45 -3.57
N HIS A 191 -0.89 9.70 -2.81
CA HIS A 191 -0.80 9.94 -1.38
C HIS A 191 -0.20 8.75 -0.63
N ARG A 192 -0.65 7.53 -0.97
CA ARG A 192 -0.16 6.29 -0.38
C ARG A 192 1.34 6.08 -0.59
N ALA A 193 1.85 6.35 -1.79
CA ALA A 193 3.28 6.20 -2.09
C ALA A 193 4.14 7.18 -1.28
N HIS A 194 3.75 8.46 -1.23
CA HIS A 194 4.52 9.46 -0.50
C HIS A 194 4.50 9.22 1.02
N THR A 195 3.33 8.96 1.60
CA THR A 195 3.21 8.69 3.03
C THR A 195 3.97 7.42 3.43
N LEU A 196 3.89 6.37 2.61
CA LEU A 196 4.63 5.13 2.87
C LEU A 196 6.14 5.33 2.77
N ALA A 197 6.63 6.04 1.75
CA ALA A 197 8.06 6.31 1.60
C ALA A 197 8.60 7.11 2.79
N LEU A 198 7.88 8.15 3.23
CA LEU A 198 8.26 8.93 4.42
C LEU A 198 8.27 8.09 5.69
N TRP A 199 7.23 7.26 5.89
CA TRP A 199 7.15 6.38 7.05
C TRP A 199 8.28 5.36 7.06
N MET A 200 8.57 4.72 5.93
CA MET A 200 9.64 3.72 5.84
C MET A 200 11.03 4.34 6.07
N MET A 201 11.30 5.52 5.53
CA MET A 201 12.54 6.26 5.82
C MET A 201 12.66 6.58 7.32
N PHE A 202 11.56 7.01 7.93
CA PHE A 202 11.52 7.34 9.36
C PHE A 202 11.78 6.10 10.23
N THR A 203 11.08 5.01 10.01
CA THR A 203 11.23 3.80 10.84
C THR A 203 12.58 3.14 10.69
N MET A 204 13.17 3.15 9.49
CA MET A 204 14.53 2.68 9.27
C MET A 204 15.58 3.58 9.95
N SER A 205 15.26 4.85 10.16
CA SER A 205 16.17 5.81 10.82
C SER A 205 16.01 5.85 12.34
N VAL A 206 14.80 5.60 12.85
CA VAL A 206 14.48 5.60 14.28
C VAL A 206 13.71 4.32 14.63
N PRO A 207 14.35 3.14 14.53
CA PRO A 207 13.67 1.84 14.66
C PRO A 207 12.98 1.66 16.03
N ALA A 208 13.55 2.19 17.11
CA ALA A 208 12.96 2.07 18.45
C ALA A 208 11.74 2.98 18.68
N PHE A 209 11.32 3.81 17.73
CA PHE A 209 10.19 4.73 17.90
C PHE A 209 8.90 4.00 18.26
N VAL A 210 8.58 2.91 17.54
CA VAL A 210 7.34 2.15 17.72
C VAL A 210 7.24 1.41 19.05
N ASN A 211 8.39 1.14 19.69
CA ASN A 211 8.48 0.49 21.00
C ASN A 211 8.86 1.48 22.13
N SER A 212 8.89 2.78 21.84
CA SER A 212 9.27 3.78 22.85
C SER A 212 8.22 3.87 23.96
N PRO A 213 8.61 4.10 25.23
CA PRO A 213 7.65 4.27 26.33
C PRO A 213 6.67 5.45 26.13
N ARG A 214 7.07 6.43 25.34
CA ARG A 214 6.28 7.65 25.11
C ARG A 214 5.36 7.56 23.90
N TRP A 215 5.81 6.89 22.82
CA TRP A 215 5.13 6.91 21.53
C TRP A 215 4.65 5.55 21.08
N GLY A 216 5.18 4.48 21.67
CA GLY A 216 4.82 3.11 21.32
C GLY A 216 3.35 2.82 21.62
N VAL A 217 2.71 2.12 20.71
CA VAL A 217 1.35 1.58 20.89
C VAL A 217 1.44 0.07 20.71
N PRO A 218 1.52 -0.68 21.83
CA PRO A 218 1.68 -2.13 21.77
C PRO A 218 0.46 -2.79 21.13
N ALA A 219 0.70 -3.80 20.29
CA ALA A 219 -0.36 -4.63 19.75
C ALA A 219 -0.94 -5.56 20.81
N SER A 220 -2.22 -5.88 20.66
CA SER A 220 -2.91 -6.75 21.66
C SER A 220 -2.52 -8.22 21.56
N HIS A 221 -1.96 -8.67 20.42
CA HIS A 221 -1.65 -10.07 20.11
C HIS A 221 -2.82 -11.05 20.38
N ASN A 222 -4.05 -10.56 20.24
CA ASN A 222 -5.25 -11.34 20.51
C ASN A 222 -5.66 -12.18 19.30
N PRO A 223 -5.63 -13.53 19.38
CA PRO A 223 -5.98 -14.40 18.24
C PRO A 223 -7.40 -14.18 17.70
N GLN A 224 -8.36 -13.85 18.56
CA GLN A 224 -9.74 -13.57 18.14
C GLN A 224 -9.82 -12.28 17.33
N ALA A 225 -9.09 -11.22 17.74
CA ALA A 225 -9.02 -9.98 17.01
C ALA A 225 -8.30 -10.14 15.67
N LEU A 226 -7.17 -10.88 15.63
CA LEU A 226 -6.44 -11.22 14.42
C LEU A 226 -7.33 -11.95 13.41
N PHE A 227 -8.08 -12.97 13.91
CA PHE A 227 -9.03 -13.72 13.10
C PHE A 227 -10.15 -12.81 12.57
N ALA A 228 -10.79 -12.03 13.44
CA ALA A 228 -11.92 -11.18 13.08
C ALA A 228 -11.52 -10.14 12.01
N VAL A 229 -10.40 -9.46 12.19
CA VAL A 229 -9.93 -8.42 11.25
C VAL A 229 -9.56 -9.05 9.90
N SER A 230 -8.85 -10.18 9.90
CA SER A 230 -8.48 -10.87 8.65
C SER A 230 -9.70 -11.49 7.94
N PHE A 231 -10.70 -11.95 8.69
CA PHE A 231 -11.97 -12.41 8.13
C PHE A 231 -12.74 -11.27 7.46
N VAL A 232 -12.81 -10.10 8.10
CA VAL A 232 -13.43 -8.90 7.52
C VAL A 232 -12.68 -8.45 6.27
N ALA A 233 -11.35 -8.49 6.30
CA ALA A 233 -10.51 -8.20 5.13
C ALA A 233 -10.80 -9.14 3.95
N LEU A 234 -10.88 -10.44 4.21
CA LEU A 234 -11.20 -11.44 3.19
C LEU A 234 -12.61 -11.21 2.63
N LEU A 235 -13.60 -11.01 3.49
CA LEU A 235 -14.98 -10.79 3.07
C LEU A 235 -15.12 -9.52 2.22
N ALA A 236 -14.49 -8.41 2.63
CA ALA A 236 -14.51 -7.17 1.86
C ALA A 236 -13.90 -7.36 0.46
N ASN A 237 -12.76 -8.07 0.37
CA ASN A 237 -12.12 -8.32 -0.92
C ASN A 237 -12.88 -9.33 -1.79
N ILE A 238 -13.58 -10.31 -1.21
CA ILE A 238 -14.51 -11.17 -1.94
C ILE A 238 -15.67 -10.35 -2.52
N MET A 239 -16.25 -9.43 -1.77
CA MET A 239 -17.32 -8.56 -2.26
C MET A 239 -16.82 -7.67 -3.41
N VAL A 240 -15.65 -7.06 -3.29
CA VAL A 240 -15.07 -6.21 -4.33
C VAL A 240 -14.80 -7.00 -5.60
N ILE A 241 -14.12 -8.15 -5.52
CA ILE A 241 -13.82 -8.95 -6.72
C ILE A 241 -15.09 -9.51 -7.36
N THR A 242 -16.07 -9.91 -6.57
CA THR A 242 -17.37 -10.39 -7.09
C THR A 242 -18.09 -9.28 -7.85
N TYR A 243 -18.14 -8.08 -7.29
CA TYR A 243 -18.73 -6.92 -7.97
C TYR A 243 -17.96 -6.55 -9.24
N HIS A 244 -16.64 -6.59 -9.19
CA HIS A 244 -15.76 -6.33 -10.33
C HIS A 244 -16.03 -7.34 -11.47
N ILE A 245 -16.05 -8.63 -11.16
CA ILE A 245 -16.34 -9.71 -12.12
C ILE A 245 -17.75 -9.53 -12.72
N TRP A 246 -18.73 -9.24 -11.88
CA TRP A 246 -20.10 -8.99 -12.33
C TRP A 246 -20.16 -7.83 -13.34
N LYS A 247 -19.47 -6.72 -13.08
CA LYS A 247 -19.40 -5.58 -14.03
C LYS A 247 -18.73 -5.97 -15.35
N ILE A 248 -17.62 -6.72 -15.31
CA ILE A 248 -16.94 -7.19 -16.50
C ILE A 248 -17.89 -7.97 -17.41
N PHE A 249 -18.61 -8.95 -16.84
CA PHE A 249 -19.55 -9.78 -17.62
C PHE A 249 -20.79 -9.00 -18.07
N LYS A 250 -21.39 -8.23 -17.18
CA LYS A 250 -22.61 -7.47 -17.48
C LYS A 250 -22.40 -6.45 -18.59
N PHE A 251 -21.29 -5.71 -18.56
CA PHE A 251 -21.00 -4.64 -19.51
C PHE A 251 -20.02 -5.04 -20.60
N LYS A 252 -19.56 -6.31 -20.62
CA LYS A 252 -18.58 -6.85 -21.57
C LYS A 252 -17.32 -5.99 -21.66
N ARG A 253 -16.82 -5.52 -20.51
CA ARG A 253 -15.64 -4.68 -20.41
C ARG A 253 -14.41 -5.55 -20.12
N ASN A 254 -13.37 -5.43 -20.95
CA ASN A 254 -12.10 -6.10 -20.69
C ASN A 254 -11.23 -5.19 -19.79
N PRO A 255 -10.93 -5.57 -18.54
CA PRO A 255 -10.22 -4.72 -17.57
C PRO A 255 -8.80 -4.34 -17.99
N LEU A 256 -8.20 -5.11 -18.93
CA LEU A 256 -6.88 -4.81 -19.50
C LEU A 256 -6.92 -3.78 -20.63
N LYS A 257 -8.09 -3.49 -21.20
CA LYS A 257 -8.24 -2.60 -22.35
C LYS A 257 -9.16 -1.40 -22.11
N LYS A 258 -10.05 -1.51 -21.09
CA LYS A 258 -11.05 -0.49 -20.77
C LYS A 258 -11.21 -0.38 -19.27
N GLU A 259 -11.54 0.80 -18.81
CA GLU A 259 -11.95 1.01 -17.42
C GLU A 259 -13.27 0.29 -17.15
N VAL A 260 -13.35 -0.37 -16.02
CA VAL A 260 -14.50 -1.20 -15.66
C VAL A 260 -15.63 -0.37 -15.08
N ASN A 261 -15.31 0.73 -14.40
CA ASN A 261 -16.25 1.51 -13.59
C ASN A 261 -16.70 2.82 -14.23
N ILE A 262 -16.62 2.97 -15.55
CA ILE A 262 -16.98 4.22 -16.28
C ILE A 262 -18.45 4.67 -16.10
N ASP A 263 -19.32 3.80 -15.62
CA ASP A 263 -20.72 4.10 -15.31
C ASP A 263 -20.93 4.60 -13.88
N GLU A 264 -19.88 4.57 -13.04
CA GLU A 264 -19.99 5.02 -11.65
C GLU A 264 -19.86 6.54 -11.53
N PRO A 265 -20.71 7.20 -10.71
CA PRO A 265 -20.55 8.63 -10.45
C PRO A 265 -19.17 9.01 -9.93
N ALA A 266 -18.61 8.18 -9.03
CA ALA A 266 -17.28 8.43 -8.46
C ALA A 266 -16.15 8.34 -9.50
N TYR A 267 -16.27 7.46 -10.52
CA TYR A 267 -15.38 7.45 -11.67
C TYR A 267 -15.51 8.75 -12.47
N MET A 268 -16.74 9.15 -12.77
CA MET A 268 -17.01 10.33 -13.59
C MET A 268 -16.55 11.63 -12.92
N ASP A 269 -16.61 11.71 -11.58
CA ASP A 269 -16.11 12.86 -10.83
C ASP A 269 -14.63 13.12 -11.11
N VAL A 270 -13.82 12.05 -11.18
CA VAL A 270 -12.38 12.15 -11.46
C VAL A 270 -12.10 12.30 -12.97
N ALA A 271 -12.81 11.52 -13.79
CA ALA A 271 -12.56 11.48 -15.23
C ALA A 271 -12.91 12.81 -15.95
N ARG A 272 -13.83 13.61 -15.40
CA ARG A 272 -14.16 14.95 -15.93
C ARG A 272 -12.95 15.87 -15.93
N GLU A 273 -12.05 15.75 -14.99
CA GLU A 273 -10.84 16.57 -14.93
C GLU A 273 -9.90 16.33 -16.12
N LYS A 274 -9.97 15.14 -16.76
CA LYS A 274 -9.21 14.85 -17.99
C LYS A 274 -9.65 15.76 -19.15
N ASN A 275 -10.94 16.10 -19.20
CA ASN A 275 -11.56 16.81 -20.31
C ASN A 275 -11.84 18.30 -20.02
N CYS A 276 -11.71 18.77 -18.77
CA CYS A 276 -12.03 20.15 -18.39
C CYS A 276 -11.10 21.22 -19.00
N PHE A 277 -10.04 20.83 -19.70
CA PHE A 277 -9.01 21.72 -20.23
C PHE A 277 -8.72 21.47 -21.74
N ASP A 278 -9.54 20.68 -22.42
CA ASP A 278 -9.60 20.58 -23.88
C ASP A 278 -10.71 21.52 -24.40
#